data_037807fb13a6384dcf4c3a4de99a079e
#
_entry.id   037807fb13a6384dcf4c3a4de99a079e
#
_cell.length_a   1.000
_cell.length_b   1.000
_cell.length_c   1.000
_cell.angle_alpha   90.00
_cell.angle_beta   90.00
_cell.angle_gamma   90.00
#
_symmetry.space_group_name_H-M   'P 1'
#
loop_
_entity.id
_entity.type
_entity.pdbx_description
1 polymer ?
#
loop_
_entity_poly.entity_id
_entity_poly.type
_entity_poly.pdbx_seq_one_letter_code
_entity_poly.pdbx_strand_id
1 'polypeptide(L)'
;MSWQQPNPARHDVAQRPVARRWSAGACTSVTVLLGALGLTLAVALAYAAEPPYALLGHEAPDFALHAAAGENVRLSEHRGEVVVLSFWSSRCTSCRTQLAALNRSLATYASAGLSVYGVGVDDDPVQAQEFARSAGVGFALLLDPAKTVSRSYQVDNLPMTVLIDRNGTVRYVMRDYSAASSTVYLQQLRTLLNE
;
A
#
# COMPACT_ATOMS: atom_id res chain seq x y z
N MET A 1 63.82 -20.31 23.66
CA MET A 1 64.82 -19.34 23.16
C MET A 1 64.14 -18.00 23.21
N SER A 2 64.17 -17.27 24.39
CA SER A 2 65.20 -16.41 24.94
C SER A 2 65.49 -15.28 23.96
N TRP A 3 65.18 -14.06 24.32
CA TRP A 3 65.82 -12.95 25.00
C TRP A 3 64.97 -11.70 24.84
N GLN A 4 64.45 -11.00 25.77
CA GLN A 4 65.04 -10.09 26.79
C GLN A 4 64.98 -8.60 26.36
N GLN A 5 64.28 -7.84 27.21
CA GLN A 5 64.24 -6.37 27.25
C GLN A 5 65.63 -5.74 27.59
N PRO A 6 65.83 -4.42 27.49
CA PRO A 6 65.51 -3.57 28.61
C PRO A 6 65.05 -2.11 28.29
N ASN A 7 64.33 -1.49 29.28
CA ASN A 7 64.23 -0.09 29.68
C ASN A 7 65.60 0.44 30.26
N PRO A 8 65.90 1.72 30.54
CA PRO A 8 65.07 2.90 30.83
C PRO A 8 65.64 4.26 30.39
N ALA A 9 64.92 5.36 30.58
CA ALA A 9 65.45 6.60 31.22
C ALA A 9 64.35 7.68 31.38
N ARG A 10 64.26 8.12 32.61
CA ARG A 10 63.50 9.31 33.08
C ARG A 10 64.22 10.59 32.69
N HIS A 11 63.45 11.64 32.42
CA HIS A 11 63.85 13.02 32.72
C HIS A 11 62.62 13.81 33.19
N ASP A 12 62.66 14.14 34.49
CA ASP A 12 61.89 15.19 35.15
C ASP A 12 62.30 16.55 34.63
N VAL A 13 61.35 17.41 34.27
CA VAL A 13 61.55 18.89 34.30
C VAL A 13 60.24 19.60 34.66
N ALA A 14 60.21 20.03 35.91
CA ALA A 14 59.67 21.29 36.44
C ALA A 14 58.34 21.90 35.91
N GLN A 15 57.41 21.93 36.81
CA GLN A 15 56.21 22.73 36.86
C GLN A 15 56.48 24.25 36.87
N ARG A 16 55.74 25.00 36.08
CA ARG A 16 55.44 26.46 36.33
C ARG A 16 53.95 26.69 36.09
N PRO A 17 53.21 27.32 37.02
CA PRO A 17 51.81 27.69 36.78
C PRO A 17 51.73 29.00 36.01
N VAL A 18 51.01 29.01 34.90
CA VAL A 18 50.63 30.25 34.19
C VAL A 18 49.14 30.46 34.44
N ALA A 19 48.86 31.47 35.24
CA ALA A 19 47.50 31.99 35.39
C ALA A 19 46.98 32.53 34.05
N ARG A 20 45.92 31.96 33.55
CA ARG A 20 45.16 32.50 32.38
C ARG A 20 43.85 33.12 32.86
N ARG A 21 43.78 34.43 32.58
CA ARG A 21 42.61 35.29 32.77
C ARG A 21 41.39 34.69 32.07
N TRP A 22 40.32 34.56 32.80
CA TRP A 22 38.99 34.27 32.24
C TRP A 22 38.46 35.54 31.58
N SER A 23 38.36 35.53 30.25
CA SER A 23 37.57 36.51 29.49
C SER A 23 36.17 35.96 29.34
N ALA A 24 35.20 36.64 29.90
CA ALA A 24 33.79 36.43 29.65
C ALA A 24 33.48 36.78 28.19
N GLY A 25 32.98 35.80 27.42
CA GLY A 25 32.57 36.04 26.05
C GLY A 25 32.34 34.76 25.25
N ALA A 26 31.30 34.01 25.56
CA ALA A 26 30.74 33.01 24.62
C ALA A 26 29.39 32.48 25.16
N CYS A 27 28.35 33.28 25.08
CA CYS A 27 26.99 32.81 25.45
C CYS A 27 25.94 33.13 24.37
N THR A 28 26.32 33.19 23.09
CA THR A 28 25.35 33.47 22.00
C THR A 28 25.28 32.41 20.90
N SER A 29 26.14 31.39 20.93
CA SER A 29 26.18 30.40 19.80
C SER A 29 25.34 29.13 20.02
N VAL A 30 24.92 28.83 21.22
CA VAL A 30 24.18 27.57 21.52
C VAL A 30 22.69 27.69 21.17
N THR A 31 22.11 28.87 21.31
CA THR A 31 20.66 29.06 21.05
C THR A 31 20.29 29.03 19.56
N VAL A 32 21.20 29.37 18.66
CA VAL A 32 20.96 29.34 17.21
C VAL A 32 21.01 27.92 16.66
N LEU A 33 21.86 27.03 17.21
CA LEU A 33 21.97 25.62 16.78
C LEU A 33 20.75 24.77 17.15
N LEU A 34 20.13 25.04 18.29
CA LEU A 34 18.91 24.31 18.72
C LEU A 34 17.68 24.72 17.90
N GLY A 35 17.61 25.98 17.42
CA GLY A 35 16.53 26.46 16.56
C GLY A 35 16.58 25.83 15.14
N ALA A 36 17.78 25.65 14.59
CA ALA A 36 17.97 25.05 13.28
C ALA A 36 17.65 23.54 13.27
N LEU A 37 17.95 22.82 14.35
CA LEU A 37 17.68 21.38 14.49
C LEU A 37 16.17 21.10 14.63
N GLY A 38 15.43 21.96 15.33
CA GLY A 38 13.98 21.86 15.48
C GLY A 38 13.22 22.10 14.17
N LEU A 39 13.68 23.01 13.33
CA LEU A 39 13.03 23.34 12.07
C LEU A 39 13.23 22.22 11.00
N THR A 40 14.39 21.57 10.99
CA THR A 40 14.68 20.46 10.07
C THR A 40 13.88 19.19 10.40
N LEU A 41 13.62 18.93 11.69
CA LEU A 41 12.83 17.77 12.13
C LEU A 41 11.35 17.94 11.79
N ALA A 42 10.79 19.15 11.86
CA ALA A 42 9.40 19.45 11.52
C ALA A 42 9.13 19.29 10.01
N VAL A 43 10.09 19.62 9.16
CA VAL A 43 9.97 19.47 7.69
C VAL A 43 10.05 18.01 7.27
N ALA A 44 10.86 17.18 7.95
CA ALA A 44 10.97 15.74 7.64
C ALA A 44 9.69 14.95 7.94
N LEU A 45 8.90 15.34 8.94
CA LEU A 45 7.62 14.70 9.28
C LEU A 45 6.48 15.04 8.31
N ALA A 46 6.57 16.14 7.57
CA ALA A 46 5.55 16.55 6.62
C ALA A 46 5.60 15.78 5.27
N TYR A 47 6.71 15.08 4.99
CA TYR A 47 6.90 14.36 3.71
C TYR A 47 6.43 12.90 3.71
N ALA A 48 5.91 12.38 4.82
CA ALA A 48 5.64 10.95 4.98
C ALA A 48 4.16 10.53 4.83
N ALA A 49 3.25 11.46 4.54
CA ALA A 49 1.85 11.13 4.32
C ALA A 49 1.59 10.94 2.82
N GLU A 50 1.44 9.70 2.37
CA GLU A 50 0.87 9.45 1.05
C GLU A 50 -0.52 10.11 0.97
N PRO A 51 -0.86 10.76 -0.18
CA PRO A 51 -2.17 11.37 -0.31
C PRO A 51 -3.25 10.29 -0.14
N PRO A 52 -4.32 10.57 0.62
CA PRO A 52 -5.41 9.63 0.79
C PRO A 52 -6.00 9.30 -0.58
N TYR A 53 -6.39 8.03 -0.78
CA TYR A 53 -7.05 7.62 -2.01
C TYR A 53 -8.33 8.43 -2.21
N ALA A 54 -8.41 9.16 -3.34
CA ALA A 54 -9.42 10.19 -3.54
C ALA A 54 -10.88 9.68 -3.52
N LEU A 55 -11.10 8.40 -3.84
CA LEU A 55 -12.44 7.81 -3.81
C LEU A 55 -12.85 7.26 -2.43
N LEU A 56 -11.95 7.25 -1.45
CA LEU A 56 -12.25 6.72 -0.12
C LEU A 56 -13.36 7.55 0.55
N GLY A 57 -14.46 6.88 0.94
CA GLY A 57 -15.65 7.53 1.51
C GLY A 57 -16.58 8.17 0.49
N HIS A 58 -16.28 8.08 -0.81
CA HIS A 58 -17.11 8.58 -1.89
C HIS A 58 -17.84 7.45 -2.62
N GLU A 59 -18.86 7.81 -3.41
CA GLU A 59 -19.57 6.87 -4.26
C GLU A 59 -18.59 6.27 -5.28
N ALA A 60 -18.65 4.93 -5.43
CA ALA A 60 -17.86 4.20 -6.39
C ALA A 60 -18.27 4.58 -7.83
N PRO A 61 -17.34 4.96 -8.72
CA PRO A 61 -17.64 5.22 -10.11
C PRO A 61 -18.39 4.05 -10.75
N ASP A 62 -19.59 4.32 -11.30
CA ASP A 62 -20.37 3.30 -11.99
C ASP A 62 -19.69 2.88 -13.28
N PHE A 63 -19.87 1.64 -13.66
CA PHE A 63 -19.38 1.11 -14.94
C PHE A 63 -20.29 -0.01 -15.47
N ALA A 64 -20.17 -0.26 -16.77
CA ALA A 64 -20.65 -1.48 -17.40
C ALA A 64 -19.52 -2.09 -18.21
N LEU A 65 -19.12 -3.31 -17.89
CA LEU A 65 -18.04 -4.04 -18.56
C LEU A 65 -18.50 -5.43 -18.97
N HIS A 66 -17.87 -5.92 -20.04
CA HIS A 66 -18.06 -7.27 -20.55
C HIS A 66 -17.20 -8.27 -19.78
N ALA A 67 -17.79 -9.35 -19.35
CA ALA A 67 -17.03 -10.46 -18.77
C ALA A 67 -16.39 -11.31 -19.86
N ALA A 68 -15.25 -11.92 -19.55
CA ALA A 68 -14.60 -12.89 -20.43
C ALA A 68 -15.52 -14.09 -20.76
N ALA A 69 -16.51 -14.39 -19.91
CA ALA A 69 -17.52 -15.43 -20.10
C ALA A 69 -18.71 -14.98 -20.95
N GLY A 70 -18.80 -13.69 -21.32
CA GLY A 70 -19.79 -13.16 -22.28
C GLY A 70 -20.97 -12.41 -21.67
N GLU A 71 -21.11 -12.34 -20.37
CA GLU A 71 -22.13 -11.49 -19.70
C GLU A 71 -21.68 -10.04 -19.53
N ASN A 72 -22.64 -9.13 -19.34
CA ASN A 72 -22.35 -7.74 -18.96
C ASN A 72 -22.60 -7.59 -17.47
N VAL A 73 -21.71 -6.87 -16.79
CA VAL A 73 -21.84 -6.51 -15.38
C VAL A 73 -21.85 -4.99 -15.24
N ARG A 74 -22.88 -4.47 -14.57
CA ARG A 74 -22.99 -3.05 -14.20
C ARG A 74 -22.92 -2.92 -12.68
N LEU A 75 -22.02 -2.09 -12.18
CA LEU A 75 -21.82 -1.95 -10.73
C LEU A 75 -23.07 -1.46 -10.00
N SER A 76 -23.83 -0.51 -10.57
CA SER A 76 -25.02 0.04 -9.94
C SER A 76 -26.16 -0.98 -9.73
N GLU A 77 -26.14 -2.13 -10.40
CA GLU A 77 -27.09 -3.22 -10.24
C GLU A 77 -26.83 -4.07 -8.97
N HIS A 78 -25.68 -3.85 -8.31
CA HIS A 78 -25.23 -4.55 -7.10
C HIS A 78 -25.40 -3.74 -5.83
N ARG A 79 -26.32 -2.76 -5.82
CA ARG A 79 -26.70 -2.07 -4.57
C ARG A 79 -27.34 -3.05 -3.60
N GLY A 80 -26.98 -2.95 -2.32
CA GLY A 80 -27.39 -3.91 -1.27
C GLY A 80 -26.40 -5.05 -1.04
N GLU A 81 -25.40 -5.19 -1.90
CA GLU A 81 -24.33 -6.17 -1.75
C GLU A 81 -23.02 -5.48 -1.33
N VAL A 82 -22.16 -6.20 -0.63
CA VAL A 82 -20.77 -5.79 -0.46
C VAL A 82 -20.00 -6.24 -1.71
N VAL A 83 -19.42 -5.28 -2.43
CA VAL A 83 -18.73 -5.56 -3.69
C VAL A 83 -17.23 -5.44 -3.51
N VAL A 84 -16.50 -6.44 -3.99
CA VAL A 84 -15.04 -6.43 -4.10
C VAL A 84 -14.64 -6.34 -5.57
N LEU A 85 -13.97 -5.24 -5.93
CA LEU A 85 -13.33 -5.10 -7.24
C LEU A 85 -11.84 -5.39 -7.11
N SER A 86 -11.33 -6.31 -7.92
CA SER A 86 -9.90 -6.61 -7.99
C SER A 86 -9.37 -6.30 -9.38
N PHE A 87 -8.50 -5.29 -9.49
CA PHE A 87 -7.82 -4.96 -10.74
C PHE A 87 -6.62 -5.87 -10.94
N TRP A 88 -6.52 -6.46 -12.12
CA TRP A 88 -5.51 -7.47 -12.45
C TRP A 88 -4.99 -7.32 -13.89
N SER A 89 -3.84 -7.93 -14.18
CA SER A 89 -3.30 -8.09 -15.52
C SER A 89 -2.69 -9.49 -15.67
N SER A 90 -2.66 -10.00 -16.88
CA SER A 90 -2.03 -11.29 -17.21
C SER A 90 -0.54 -11.35 -16.85
N ARG A 91 0.14 -10.18 -16.83
CA ARG A 91 1.56 -10.04 -16.50
C ARG A 91 1.82 -9.90 -14.99
N CYS A 92 0.79 -9.76 -14.18
CA CYS A 92 0.91 -9.57 -12.75
C CYS A 92 0.97 -10.92 -12.03
N THR A 93 2.15 -11.30 -11.56
CA THR A 93 2.37 -12.61 -10.91
C THR A 93 1.54 -12.78 -9.64
N SER A 94 1.45 -11.76 -8.79
CA SER A 94 0.69 -11.79 -7.53
C SER A 94 -0.84 -11.74 -7.74
N CYS A 95 -1.30 -11.24 -8.90
CA CYS A 95 -2.72 -11.17 -9.21
C CYS A 95 -3.39 -12.55 -9.21
N ARG A 96 -2.76 -13.57 -9.78
CA ARG A 96 -3.31 -14.93 -9.79
C ARG A 96 -3.51 -15.48 -8.37
N THR A 97 -2.55 -15.25 -7.50
CA THR A 97 -2.64 -15.68 -6.09
C THR A 97 -3.75 -14.93 -5.36
N GLN A 98 -3.87 -13.62 -5.61
CA GLN A 98 -4.94 -12.80 -5.04
C GLN A 98 -6.33 -13.26 -5.53
N LEU A 99 -6.53 -13.44 -6.84
CA LEU A 99 -7.81 -13.91 -7.40
C LEU A 99 -8.23 -15.24 -6.79
N ALA A 100 -7.29 -16.17 -6.59
CA ALA A 100 -7.57 -17.43 -5.91
C ALA A 100 -7.97 -17.24 -4.43
N ALA A 101 -7.39 -16.25 -3.73
CA ALA A 101 -7.80 -15.90 -2.37
C ALA A 101 -9.19 -15.27 -2.32
N LEU A 102 -9.50 -14.37 -3.26
CA LEU A 102 -10.83 -13.77 -3.40
C LEU A 102 -11.90 -14.83 -3.73
N ASN A 103 -11.56 -15.83 -4.54
CA ASN A 103 -12.46 -16.94 -4.83
C ASN A 103 -12.83 -17.74 -3.57
N ARG A 104 -11.88 -17.95 -2.65
CA ARG A 104 -12.18 -18.56 -1.33
C ARG A 104 -13.07 -17.67 -0.47
N SER A 105 -12.86 -16.35 -0.52
CA SER A 105 -13.72 -15.39 0.18
C SER A 105 -15.15 -15.43 -0.36
N LEU A 106 -15.31 -15.45 -1.69
CA LEU A 106 -16.64 -15.58 -2.31
C LEU A 106 -17.33 -16.87 -1.89
N ALA A 107 -16.64 -18.00 -1.96
CA ALA A 107 -17.21 -19.30 -1.55
C ALA A 107 -17.69 -19.30 -0.07
N THR A 108 -17.04 -18.48 0.78
CA THR A 108 -17.38 -18.39 2.21
C THR A 108 -18.52 -17.40 2.48
N TYR A 109 -18.56 -16.27 1.77
CA TYR A 109 -19.38 -15.12 2.12
C TYR A 109 -20.45 -14.73 1.08
N ALA A 110 -20.59 -15.46 -0.02
CA ALA A 110 -21.62 -15.17 -1.04
C ALA A 110 -23.02 -15.11 -0.44
N SER A 111 -23.37 -16.07 0.45
CA SER A 111 -24.66 -16.09 1.14
C SER A 111 -24.87 -14.93 2.13
N ALA A 112 -23.80 -14.26 2.54
CA ALA A 112 -23.84 -13.04 3.34
C ALA A 112 -23.94 -11.75 2.50
N GLY A 113 -24.08 -11.88 1.17
CA GLY A 113 -24.21 -10.75 0.25
C GLY A 113 -22.87 -10.20 -0.24
N LEU A 114 -21.86 -11.05 -0.39
CA LEU A 114 -20.61 -10.70 -1.05
C LEU A 114 -20.69 -10.96 -2.55
N SER A 115 -20.32 -9.97 -3.35
CA SER A 115 -20.03 -10.10 -4.77
C SER A 115 -18.57 -9.75 -5.06
N VAL A 116 -17.93 -10.48 -5.97
CA VAL A 116 -16.53 -10.28 -6.35
C VAL A 116 -16.43 -10.15 -7.86
N TYR A 117 -15.71 -9.15 -8.34
CA TYR A 117 -15.41 -8.91 -9.74
C TYR A 117 -13.92 -8.65 -9.94
N GLY A 118 -13.32 -9.33 -10.92
CA GLY A 118 -11.97 -9.00 -11.36
C GLY A 118 -12.03 -8.12 -12.61
N VAL A 119 -11.31 -6.99 -12.61
CA VAL A 119 -11.22 -6.07 -13.75
C VAL A 119 -9.85 -6.18 -14.37
N GLY A 120 -9.78 -6.75 -15.58
CA GLY A 120 -8.55 -6.94 -16.34
C GLY A 120 -8.16 -5.67 -17.10
N VAL A 121 -6.92 -5.23 -16.90
CA VAL A 121 -6.40 -3.98 -17.50
C VAL A 121 -5.34 -4.24 -18.58
N ASP A 122 -5.30 -5.44 -19.15
CA ASP A 122 -4.42 -5.76 -20.26
C ASP A 122 -4.81 -4.98 -21.53
N ASP A 123 -3.80 -4.53 -22.30
CA ASP A 123 -4.01 -3.90 -23.60
C ASP A 123 -4.42 -4.92 -24.68
N ASP A 124 -3.99 -6.17 -24.51
CA ASP A 124 -4.31 -7.28 -25.40
C ASP A 124 -5.50 -8.08 -24.85
N PRO A 125 -6.69 -7.98 -25.47
CA PRO A 125 -7.87 -8.68 -25.00
C PRO A 125 -7.75 -10.20 -25.13
N VAL A 126 -6.91 -10.72 -26.04
CA VAL A 126 -6.70 -12.17 -26.20
C VAL A 126 -5.95 -12.71 -24.99
N GLN A 127 -4.84 -12.04 -24.59
CA GLN A 127 -4.09 -12.42 -23.41
C GLN A 127 -4.92 -12.33 -22.13
N ALA A 128 -5.71 -11.23 -21.99
CA ALA A 128 -6.63 -11.09 -20.88
C ALA A 128 -7.65 -12.23 -20.81
N GLN A 129 -8.23 -12.61 -21.95
CA GLN A 129 -9.22 -13.69 -22.01
C GLN A 129 -8.61 -15.06 -21.73
N GLU A 130 -7.40 -15.33 -22.22
CA GLU A 130 -6.69 -16.57 -21.92
C GLU A 130 -6.34 -16.68 -20.44
N PHE A 131 -5.86 -15.58 -19.84
CA PHE A 131 -5.61 -15.50 -18.41
C PHE A 131 -6.92 -15.77 -17.63
N ALA A 132 -8.02 -15.08 -17.98
CA ALA A 132 -9.31 -15.23 -17.31
C ALA A 132 -9.79 -16.68 -17.33
N ARG A 133 -9.72 -17.36 -18.48
CA ARG A 133 -10.08 -18.79 -18.60
C ARG A 133 -9.21 -19.68 -17.73
N SER A 134 -7.93 -19.39 -17.62
CA SER A 134 -6.95 -20.19 -16.86
C SER A 134 -6.91 -19.86 -15.37
N ALA A 135 -7.55 -18.77 -14.91
CA ALA A 135 -7.52 -18.34 -13.52
C ALA A 135 -8.29 -19.28 -12.59
N GLY A 136 -9.29 -20.00 -13.09
CA GLY A 136 -10.02 -21.01 -12.33
C GLY A 136 -10.84 -20.43 -11.16
N VAL A 137 -11.39 -19.22 -11.33
CA VAL A 137 -12.22 -18.55 -10.31
C VAL A 137 -13.70 -18.62 -10.67
N GLY A 138 -14.57 -18.63 -9.67
CA GLY A 138 -16.01 -18.74 -9.81
C GLY A 138 -16.75 -17.40 -9.89
N PHE A 139 -16.03 -16.28 -10.11
CA PHE A 139 -16.62 -14.94 -10.29
C PHE A 139 -16.23 -14.36 -11.64
N ALA A 140 -16.99 -13.35 -12.07
CA ALA A 140 -16.78 -12.72 -13.38
C ALA A 140 -15.44 -11.97 -13.44
N LEU A 141 -14.66 -12.27 -14.48
CA LEU A 141 -13.49 -11.52 -14.87
C LEU A 141 -13.86 -10.61 -16.04
N LEU A 142 -13.93 -9.31 -15.76
CA LEU A 142 -14.34 -8.25 -16.65
C LEU A 142 -13.14 -7.73 -17.43
N LEU A 143 -13.35 -7.25 -18.65
CA LEU A 143 -12.28 -6.74 -19.50
C LEU A 143 -12.41 -5.23 -19.67
N ASP A 144 -11.36 -4.48 -19.34
CA ASP A 144 -11.25 -3.01 -19.49
C ASP A 144 -10.09 -2.64 -20.45
N PRO A 145 -10.11 -3.07 -21.72
CA PRO A 145 -9.01 -2.80 -22.66
C PRO A 145 -8.81 -1.30 -22.93
N ALA A 146 -9.87 -0.50 -22.83
CA ALA A 146 -9.79 0.96 -22.96
C ALA A 146 -9.28 1.65 -21.69
N LYS A 147 -9.09 0.92 -20.59
CA LYS A 147 -8.67 1.45 -19.28
C LYS A 147 -9.55 2.58 -18.74
N THR A 148 -10.81 2.60 -19.13
CA THR A 148 -11.75 3.64 -18.70
C THR A 148 -12.12 3.46 -17.25
N VAL A 149 -12.42 2.24 -16.83
CA VAL A 149 -12.77 1.92 -15.46
C VAL A 149 -11.54 1.99 -14.55
N SER A 150 -10.43 1.39 -14.95
CA SER A 150 -9.20 1.45 -14.17
C SER A 150 -8.71 2.89 -13.93
N ARG A 151 -8.85 3.79 -14.92
CA ARG A 151 -8.55 5.22 -14.72
C ARG A 151 -9.53 5.91 -13.76
N SER A 152 -10.83 5.63 -13.85
CA SER A 152 -11.81 6.21 -12.92
C SER A 152 -11.58 5.77 -11.47
N TYR A 153 -11.06 4.56 -11.27
CA TYR A 153 -10.64 4.04 -9.98
C TYR A 153 -9.18 4.35 -9.63
N GLN A 154 -8.49 5.20 -10.41
CA GLN A 154 -7.12 5.65 -10.14
C GLN A 154 -6.16 4.47 -9.87
N VAL A 155 -6.25 3.43 -10.69
CA VAL A 155 -5.40 2.23 -10.56
C VAL A 155 -3.97 2.59 -10.97
N ASP A 156 -3.07 2.64 -10.02
CA ASP A 156 -1.65 2.99 -10.18
C ASP A 156 -0.71 1.79 -9.99
N ASN A 157 -1.17 0.75 -9.33
CA ASN A 157 -0.41 -0.48 -9.10
C ASN A 157 -1.30 -1.72 -9.20
N LEU A 158 -0.70 -2.88 -9.45
CA LEU A 158 -1.40 -4.17 -9.51
C LEU A 158 -0.73 -5.20 -8.59
N PRO A 159 -1.53 -6.01 -7.92
CA PRO A 159 -2.97 -5.98 -7.87
C PRO A 159 -3.50 -4.84 -6.99
N MET A 160 -4.62 -4.26 -7.37
CA MET A 160 -5.34 -3.31 -6.53
C MET A 160 -6.74 -3.87 -6.20
N THR A 161 -7.16 -3.76 -4.94
CA THR A 161 -8.49 -4.20 -4.50
C THR A 161 -9.24 -3.05 -3.86
N VAL A 162 -10.49 -2.88 -4.27
CA VAL A 162 -11.42 -1.88 -3.74
C VAL A 162 -12.60 -2.60 -3.10
N LEU A 163 -12.91 -2.27 -1.85
CA LEU A 163 -14.10 -2.76 -1.14
C LEU A 163 -15.15 -1.66 -1.12
N ILE A 164 -16.35 -2.01 -1.57
CA ILE A 164 -17.50 -1.12 -1.72
C ILE A 164 -18.61 -1.66 -0.82
N ASP A 165 -19.22 -0.80 -0.02
CA ASP A 165 -20.31 -1.19 0.87
C ASP A 165 -21.66 -1.32 0.11
N ARG A 166 -22.70 -1.73 0.84
CA ARG A 166 -24.04 -1.95 0.29
C ARG A 166 -24.70 -0.70 -0.31
N ASN A 167 -24.24 0.50 0.11
CA ASN A 167 -24.70 1.79 -0.43
C ASN A 167 -23.92 2.19 -1.71
N GLY A 168 -22.89 1.43 -2.08
CA GLY A 168 -22.03 1.74 -3.21
C GLY A 168 -20.91 2.73 -2.89
N THR A 169 -20.55 2.89 -1.61
CA THR A 169 -19.46 3.76 -1.18
C THR A 169 -18.15 2.99 -1.10
N VAL A 170 -17.06 3.56 -1.58
CA VAL A 170 -15.72 3.01 -1.45
C VAL A 170 -15.27 3.12 0.01
N ARG A 171 -15.07 1.99 0.67
CA ARG A 171 -14.73 1.94 2.10
C ARG A 171 -13.26 1.60 2.37
N TYR A 172 -12.67 0.76 1.55
CA TYR A 172 -11.27 0.34 1.71
C TYR A 172 -10.61 0.13 0.35
N VAL A 173 -9.30 0.39 0.31
CA VAL A 173 -8.46 0.19 -0.87
C VAL A 173 -7.15 -0.46 -0.45
N MET A 174 -6.76 -1.51 -1.16
CA MET A 174 -5.46 -2.17 -0.99
C MET A 174 -4.71 -2.14 -2.32
N ARG A 175 -3.46 -1.74 -2.28
CA ARG A 175 -2.60 -1.55 -3.46
C ARG A 175 -1.50 -2.61 -3.58
N ASP A 176 -1.62 -3.67 -2.81
CA ASP A 176 -0.71 -4.82 -2.83
C ASP A 176 -1.43 -6.12 -2.47
N TYR A 177 -0.74 -7.23 -2.65
CA TYR A 177 -1.17 -8.52 -2.12
C TYR A 177 -0.01 -9.22 -1.43
N SER A 178 -0.13 -9.35 -0.11
CA SER A 178 0.80 -10.05 0.78
C SER A 178 0.03 -10.83 1.86
N ALA A 179 0.71 -11.63 2.65
CA ALA A 179 0.08 -12.32 3.77
C ALA A 179 -0.50 -11.33 4.80
N ALA A 180 0.19 -10.19 5.02
CA ALA A 180 -0.26 -9.15 5.94
C ALA A 180 -1.50 -8.43 5.39
N SER A 181 -1.48 -7.96 4.14
CA SER A 181 -2.62 -7.28 3.51
C SER A 181 -3.84 -8.20 3.37
N SER A 182 -3.63 -9.51 3.16
CA SER A 182 -4.72 -10.49 3.12
C SER A 182 -5.46 -10.60 4.47
N THR A 183 -4.76 -10.52 5.60
CA THR A 183 -5.37 -10.53 6.93
C THR A 183 -6.21 -9.27 7.16
N VAL A 184 -5.68 -8.11 6.81
CA VAL A 184 -6.38 -6.81 6.90
C VAL A 184 -7.62 -6.82 6.00
N TYR A 185 -7.49 -7.31 4.76
CA TYR A 185 -8.59 -7.48 3.84
C TYR A 185 -9.75 -8.28 4.45
N LEU A 186 -9.48 -9.45 5.02
CA LEU A 186 -10.51 -10.29 5.61
C LEU A 186 -11.21 -9.63 6.80
N GLN A 187 -10.49 -8.86 7.60
CA GLN A 187 -11.06 -8.09 8.70
C GLN A 187 -12.00 -6.99 8.17
N GLN A 188 -11.56 -6.22 7.20
CA GLN A 188 -12.34 -5.15 6.57
C GLN A 188 -13.58 -5.68 5.87
N LEU A 189 -13.43 -6.79 5.13
CA LEU A 189 -14.55 -7.46 4.47
C LEU A 189 -15.63 -7.90 5.49
N ARG A 190 -15.23 -8.54 6.59
CA ARG A 190 -16.16 -8.95 7.64
C ARG A 190 -16.86 -7.76 8.30
N THR A 191 -16.18 -6.64 8.48
CA THR A 191 -16.79 -5.41 8.99
C THR A 191 -17.94 -4.96 8.07
N LEU A 192 -17.71 -4.89 6.76
CA LEU A 192 -18.74 -4.48 5.80
C LEU A 192 -19.91 -5.46 5.69
N LEU A 193 -19.64 -6.76 5.79
CA LEU A 193 -20.70 -7.77 5.73
C LEU A 193 -21.62 -7.77 6.96
N ASN A 194 -21.14 -7.22 8.09
CA ASN A 194 -21.91 -7.09 9.33
C ASN A 194 -22.64 -5.75 9.49
N GLU A 195 -22.45 -4.79 8.58
CA GLU A 195 -23.21 -3.55 8.46
C GLU A 195 -24.55 -3.79 7.76
#